data_7ce818dd99b45c4b005a29305eaff89c
#
_entry.id   7ce818dd99b45c4b005a29305eaff89c
#
_cell.length_a   1.000
_cell.length_b   1.000
_cell.length_c   1.000
_cell.angle_alpha   90.00
_cell.angle_beta   90.00
_cell.angle_gamma   90.00
#
_symmetry.space_group_name_H-M   'P 1'
#
loop_
_entity.id
_entity.type
_entity.pdbx_description
1 polymer ?
#
loop_
_entity_poly.entity_id
_entity_poly.type
_entity_poly.pdbx_seq_one_letter_code
_entity_poly.pdbx_strand_id
1 'polypeptide(L)'
;MNFCTLIPTYNNGKTLGNIIERTLTVCNDIVVVNDGSTDNTAEILGTFSENKNITVVSYPNNKGKGYALRLGLQKARELGFDYSVTVDSDGQHFPEDIPLLQEEAKNANESRVLVVGSRNLKAEGMPEKN
;
A
#
# COMPACT_ATOMS: atom_id res chain seq x y z
N MET A 1 -16.67 8.36 -0.97
CA MET A 1 -15.75 7.46 -1.62
C MET A 1 -14.86 6.80 -0.62
N ASN A 2 -14.74 5.53 -0.67
CA ASN A 2 -13.86 4.87 0.28
C ASN A 2 -12.57 4.44 -0.39
N PHE A 3 -11.53 4.34 0.39
CA PHE A 3 -10.22 3.97 -0.12
C PHE A 3 -9.47 3.10 0.86
N CYS A 4 -8.47 2.43 0.36
CA CYS A 4 -7.57 1.67 1.20
C CYS A 4 -6.14 2.05 0.85
N THR A 5 -5.22 1.70 1.74
CA THR A 5 -3.80 1.87 1.46
C THR A 5 -3.27 0.54 0.95
N LEU A 6 -2.54 0.59 -0.14
CA LEU A 6 -1.98 -0.61 -0.75
C LEU A 6 -0.48 -0.61 -0.52
N ILE A 7 0.02 -1.66 0.12
CA ILE A 7 1.42 -1.75 0.48
C ILE A 7 2.02 -3.00 -0.16
N PRO A 8 2.72 -2.86 -1.29
CA PRO A 8 3.46 -3.98 -1.84
C PRO A 8 4.75 -4.15 -1.05
N THR A 9 5.13 -5.37 -0.76
CA THR A 9 6.32 -5.61 0.04
C THR A 9 7.10 -6.80 -0.49
N TYR A 10 8.42 -6.67 -0.48
CA TYR A 10 9.32 -7.75 -0.84
C TYR A 10 10.56 -7.61 0.03
N ASN A 11 10.73 -8.54 0.96
CA ASN A 11 11.91 -8.60 1.83
C ASN A 11 12.16 -7.29 2.58
N ASN A 12 11.09 -6.68 3.08
CA ASN A 12 11.18 -5.47 3.88
C ASN A 12 10.73 -5.71 5.31
N GLY A 13 11.04 -6.89 5.84
CA GLY A 13 10.60 -7.24 7.18
C GLY A 13 11.04 -6.26 8.25
N LYS A 14 12.17 -5.56 8.04
CA LYS A 14 12.64 -4.64 9.05
C LYS A 14 11.78 -3.38 9.16
N THR A 15 11.16 -2.96 8.08
CA THR A 15 10.43 -1.70 8.07
C THR A 15 8.94 -1.87 7.97
N LEU A 16 8.48 -3.03 7.50
CA LEU A 16 7.08 -3.23 7.20
C LEU A 16 6.17 -2.99 8.40
N GLY A 17 6.53 -3.54 9.55
CA GLY A 17 5.69 -3.39 10.72
C GLY A 17 5.47 -1.94 11.10
N ASN A 18 6.54 -1.15 11.04
CA ASN A 18 6.46 0.25 11.35
C ASN A 18 5.58 0.98 10.33
N ILE A 19 5.73 0.63 9.06
CA ILE A 19 4.93 1.26 8.02
C ILE A 19 3.45 0.95 8.22
N ILE A 20 3.13 -0.29 8.56
CA ILE A 20 1.73 -0.66 8.78
C ILE A 20 1.18 0.12 9.98
N GLU A 21 1.94 0.19 11.06
CA GLU A 21 1.46 0.89 12.25
C GLU A 21 1.26 2.37 11.98
N ARG A 22 2.18 2.98 11.25
CA ARG A 22 2.03 4.39 10.93
C ARG A 22 0.84 4.61 10.00
N THR A 23 0.62 3.69 9.07
CA THR A 23 -0.52 3.79 8.16
C THR A 23 -1.83 3.70 8.92
N LEU A 24 -1.88 2.85 9.94
CA LEU A 24 -3.10 2.68 10.71
C LEU A 24 -3.51 3.94 11.47
N THR A 25 -2.58 4.87 11.67
CA THR A 25 -2.93 6.11 12.35
C THR A 25 -3.74 7.03 11.44
N VAL A 26 -3.71 6.83 10.13
CA VAL A 26 -4.41 7.72 9.20
C VAL A 26 -5.35 6.98 8.26
N CYS A 27 -5.30 5.66 8.24
CA CYS A 27 -6.15 4.89 7.35
C CYS A 27 -6.44 3.56 8.00
N ASN A 28 -7.70 3.16 8.02
CA ASN A 28 -8.07 1.91 8.68
C ASN A 28 -7.94 0.68 7.80
N ASP A 29 -8.05 0.86 6.49
CA ASP A 29 -8.11 -0.29 5.57
C ASP A 29 -6.84 -0.41 4.78
N ILE A 30 -6.17 -1.54 4.90
CA ILE A 30 -4.88 -1.76 4.26
C ILE A 30 -4.91 -3.08 3.50
N VAL A 31 -4.37 -3.06 2.29
CA VAL A 31 -4.14 -4.28 1.52
C VAL A 31 -2.63 -4.42 1.37
N VAL A 32 -2.06 -5.49 1.88
CA VAL A 32 -0.63 -5.75 1.77
C VAL A 32 -0.42 -6.89 0.78
N VAL A 33 0.47 -6.70 -0.18
CA VAL A 33 0.80 -7.75 -1.12
C VAL A 33 2.22 -8.20 -0.84
N ASN A 34 2.37 -9.43 -0.37
CA ASN A 34 3.67 -9.99 -0.06
C ASN A 34 4.19 -10.71 -1.30
N ASP A 35 5.11 -10.08 -2.00
CA ASP A 35 5.57 -10.50 -3.31
C ASP A 35 6.70 -11.51 -3.19
N GLY A 36 6.39 -12.66 -2.61
CA GLY A 36 7.35 -13.75 -2.53
C GLY A 36 8.52 -13.50 -1.61
N SER A 37 8.30 -12.80 -0.49
CA SER A 37 9.39 -12.52 0.44
C SER A 37 9.98 -13.80 1.03
N THR A 38 11.27 -13.78 1.25
CA THR A 38 11.97 -14.91 1.84
C THR A 38 12.55 -14.60 3.22
N ASP A 39 12.37 -13.37 3.69
CA ASP A 39 12.84 -12.99 5.03
C ASP A 39 11.68 -13.18 6.03
N ASN A 40 11.67 -12.42 7.11
CA ASN A 40 10.65 -12.57 8.13
C ASN A 40 9.39 -11.76 7.86
N THR A 41 9.19 -11.32 6.61
CA THR A 41 8.02 -10.52 6.27
C THR A 41 6.72 -11.24 6.62
N ALA A 42 6.61 -12.53 6.28
CA ALA A 42 5.38 -13.27 6.58
C ALA A 42 5.10 -13.32 8.07
N GLU A 43 6.15 -13.41 8.86
CA GLU A 43 6.05 -13.45 10.30
C GLU A 43 5.53 -12.12 10.83
N ILE A 44 6.05 -11.03 10.29
CA ILE A 44 5.59 -9.70 10.66
C ILE A 44 4.11 -9.55 10.32
N LEU A 45 3.72 -9.98 9.14
CA LEU A 45 2.32 -9.88 8.74
C LEU A 45 1.42 -10.69 9.65
N GLY A 46 1.93 -11.80 10.16
CA GLY A 46 1.16 -12.62 11.10
C GLY A 46 0.82 -11.87 12.37
N THR A 47 1.65 -10.91 12.77
CA THR A 47 1.36 -10.16 13.99
C THR A 47 0.16 -9.23 13.82
N PHE A 48 -0.27 -8.99 12.58
CA PHE A 48 -1.44 -8.16 12.32
C PHE A 48 -2.66 -8.98 11.94
N SER A 49 -2.59 -10.30 12.06
CA SER A 49 -3.62 -11.17 11.51
C SER A 49 -4.99 -11.00 12.18
N GLU A 50 -5.02 -10.44 13.36
CA GLU A 50 -6.29 -10.24 14.03
C GLU A 50 -6.99 -8.97 13.60
N ASN A 51 -6.32 -8.11 12.89
CA ASN A 51 -6.95 -6.89 12.42
C ASN A 51 -7.67 -7.19 11.11
N LYS A 52 -8.99 -7.22 11.15
CA LYS A 52 -9.77 -7.63 10.00
C LYS A 52 -9.76 -6.63 8.88
N ASN A 53 -9.28 -5.44 9.14
CA ASN A 53 -9.20 -4.42 8.10
C ASN A 53 -7.88 -4.46 7.35
N ILE A 54 -6.99 -5.37 7.72
CA ILE A 54 -5.74 -5.57 7.01
C ILE A 54 -5.89 -6.87 6.23
N THR A 55 -5.84 -6.77 4.92
CA THR A 55 -5.95 -7.92 4.03
C THR A 55 -4.59 -8.22 3.45
N VAL A 56 -4.16 -9.46 3.52
CA VAL A 56 -2.85 -9.86 3.03
C VAL A 56 -3.02 -10.78 1.84
N VAL A 57 -2.34 -10.44 0.73
CA VAL A 57 -2.27 -11.30 -0.43
C VAL A 57 -0.82 -11.79 -0.52
N SER A 58 -0.62 -13.08 -0.53
CA SER A 58 0.74 -13.66 -0.56
C SER A 58 0.85 -14.69 -1.65
N TYR A 59 2.05 -14.83 -2.19
CA TYR A 59 2.35 -15.91 -3.11
C TYR A 59 3.83 -16.25 -2.95
N PRO A 60 4.24 -17.45 -3.33
CA PRO A 60 5.57 -17.93 -2.95
C PRO A 60 6.74 -17.38 -3.75
N ASN A 61 6.51 -16.87 -4.94
CA ASN A 61 7.61 -16.45 -5.79
C ASN A 61 7.52 -14.98 -6.11
N ASN A 62 8.67 -14.30 -6.06
CA ASN A 62 8.71 -12.89 -6.39
C ASN A 62 8.33 -12.68 -7.86
N LYS A 63 7.41 -11.79 -8.11
CA LYS A 63 6.95 -11.51 -9.48
C LYS A 63 7.08 -10.04 -9.86
N GLY A 64 7.61 -9.23 -8.96
CA GLY A 64 7.89 -7.84 -9.26
C GLY A 64 6.80 -6.89 -8.77
N LYS A 65 7.19 -5.64 -8.63
CA LYS A 65 6.32 -4.64 -8.05
C LYS A 65 5.08 -4.39 -8.91
N GLY A 66 5.22 -4.39 -10.23
CA GLY A 66 4.06 -4.15 -11.09
C GLY A 66 3.01 -5.23 -10.93
N TYR A 67 3.43 -6.49 -10.80
CA TYR A 67 2.51 -7.59 -10.60
C TYR A 67 1.83 -7.43 -9.23
N ALA A 68 2.62 -7.10 -8.22
CA ALA A 68 2.09 -6.94 -6.88
C ALA A 68 1.05 -5.81 -6.82
N LEU A 69 1.34 -4.70 -7.48
CA LEU A 69 0.40 -3.60 -7.51
C LEU A 69 -0.89 -3.99 -8.21
N ARG A 70 -0.77 -4.73 -9.30
CA ARG A 70 -1.94 -5.16 -10.04
C ARG A 70 -2.83 -6.06 -9.20
N LEU A 71 -2.22 -7.02 -8.50
CA LEU A 71 -2.98 -7.90 -7.63
C LEU A 71 -3.62 -7.14 -6.48
N GLY A 72 -2.87 -6.19 -5.92
CA GLY A 72 -3.40 -5.39 -4.82
C GLY A 72 -4.58 -4.55 -5.25
N LEU A 73 -4.50 -3.94 -6.42
CA LEU A 73 -5.60 -3.14 -6.92
C LEU A 73 -6.82 -4.00 -7.21
N GLN A 74 -6.57 -5.20 -7.74
CA GLN A 74 -7.66 -6.12 -7.99
C GLN A 74 -8.34 -6.53 -6.70
N LYS A 75 -7.55 -6.78 -5.66
CA LYS A 75 -8.11 -7.15 -4.37
C LYS A 75 -8.88 -5.98 -3.75
N ALA A 76 -8.36 -4.79 -3.87
CA ALA A 76 -9.05 -3.62 -3.35
C ALA A 76 -10.40 -3.45 -4.03
N ARG A 77 -10.45 -3.69 -5.34
CA ARG A 77 -11.69 -3.60 -6.06
C ARG A 77 -12.68 -4.67 -5.59
N GLU A 78 -12.19 -5.89 -5.38
CA GLU A 78 -13.04 -6.97 -4.89
C GLU A 78 -13.63 -6.64 -3.54
N LEU A 79 -12.89 -5.91 -2.72
CA LEU A 79 -13.35 -5.53 -1.40
C LEU A 79 -14.27 -4.32 -1.41
N GLY A 80 -14.45 -3.70 -2.56
CA GLY A 80 -15.40 -2.61 -2.69
C GLY A 80 -14.82 -1.22 -2.53
N PHE A 81 -13.49 -1.10 -2.57
CA PHE A 81 -12.89 0.23 -2.45
C PHE A 81 -12.90 0.95 -3.79
N ASP A 82 -13.10 2.25 -3.73
CA ASP A 82 -13.19 3.06 -4.94
C ASP A 82 -11.82 3.43 -5.48
N TYR A 83 -10.83 3.55 -4.61
CA TYR A 83 -9.47 3.85 -5.04
C TYR A 83 -8.49 3.42 -3.97
N SER A 84 -7.22 3.48 -4.30
CA SER A 84 -6.16 3.07 -3.39
C SER A 84 -5.03 4.08 -3.41
N VAL A 85 -4.38 4.22 -2.26
CA VAL A 85 -3.16 5.01 -2.17
C VAL A 85 -2.04 4.02 -1.90
N THR A 86 -0.99 4.04 -2.73
CA THR A 86 0.11 3.10 -2.54
C THR A 86 1.23 3.71 -1.72
N VAL A 87 1.78 2.90 -0.82
CA VAL A 87 2.88 3.29 0.02
C VAL A 87 3.90 2.16 -0.02
N ASP A 88 5.17 2.49 -0.26
CA ASP A 88 6.20 1.46 -0.28
C ASP A 88 6.54 1.03 1.14
N SER A 89 6.97 -0.20 1.28
CA SER A 89 7.25 -0.77 2.59
C SER A 89 8.71 -0.63 3.02
N ASP A 90 9.51 0.07 2.24
CA ASP A 90 10.94 0.19 2.52
C ASP A 90 11.26 1.33 3.49
N GLY A 91 10.26 2.03 3.96
CA GLY A 91 10.47 3.11 4.92
C GLY A 91 10.78 4.46 4.32
N GLN A 92 10.73 4.58 3.00
CA GLN A 92 11.06 5.84 2.36
C GLN A 92 9.85 6.70 2.05
N HIS A 93 8.67 6.18 2.28
CA HIS A 93 7.46 6.95 2.06
C HIS A 93 6.88 7.35 3.41
N PHE A 94 6.02 8.32 3.41
CA PHE A 94 5.46 8.85 4.64
C PHE A 94 3.97 8.59 4.68
N PRO A 95 3.54 7.54 5.39
CA PRO A 95 2.11 7.26 5.48
C PRO A 95 1.30 8.44 5.99
N GLU A 96 1.92 9.31 6.75
CA GLU A 96 1.24 10.47 7.28
C GLU A 96 0.75 11.42 6.20
N ASP A 97 1.25 11.28 4.97
CA ASP A 97 0.78 12.09 3.87
C ASP A 97 -0.46 11.50 3.19
N ILE A 98 -0.91 10.33 3.63
CA ILE A 98 -2.07 9.70 3.01
C ILE A 98 -3.31 10.61 3.00
N PRO A 99 -3.63 11.32 4.08
CA PRO A 99 -4.80 12.19 4.00
C PRO A 99 -4.71 13.24 2.91
N LEU A 100 -3.49 13.74 2.67
CA LEU A 100 -3.30 14.72 1.62
C LEU A 100 -3.53 14.11 0.25
N LEU A 101 -3.02 12.89 0.04
CA LEU A 101 -3.23 12.20 -1.22
C LEU A 101 -4.69 11.85 -1.42
N GLN A 102 -5.37 11.50 -0.34
CA GLN A 102 -6.78 11.21 -0.40
C GLN A 102 -7.56 12.42 -0.86
N GLU A 103 -7.20 13.58 -0.35
CA GLU A 103 -7.87 14.81 -0.72
C GLU A 103 -7.67 15.11 -2.19
N GLU A 104 -6.47 14.88 -2.69
CA GLU A 104 -6.20 15.11 -4.09
C GLU A 104 -6.98 14.17 -4.99
N ALA A 105 -7.14 12.92 -4.57
CA ALA A 105 -7.90 11.97 -5.35
C ALA A 105 -9.36 12.37 -5.42
N LYS A 106 -9.89 12.88 -4.32
CA LYS A 106 -11.28 13.33 -4.31
C LYS A 106 -11.47 14.53 -5.22
N ASN A 107 -10.52 15.45 -5.19
CA ASN A 107 -10.64 16.65 -6.01
C ASN A 107 -10.50 16.34 -7.49
N ALA A 108 -9.79 15.29 -7.82
CA ALA A 108 -9.64 14.90 -9.21
C ALA A 108 -10.87 14.19 -9.74
N ASN A 109 -11.79 13.83 -8.85
CA ASN A 109 -13.02 13.17 -9.23
C ASN A 109 -12.76 11.87 -9.96
N GLU A 110 -11.70 11.17 -9.56
CA GLU A 110 -11.39 9.91 -10.16
C GLU A 110 -12.08 8.80 -9.42
N SER A 111 -12.52 7.81 -10.12
CA SER A 111 -13.14 6.71 -9.48
C SER A 111 -12.25 5.52 -9.38
N ARG A 112 -11.00 5.62 -9.72
CA ARG A 112 -10.16 4.51 -9.58
C ARG A 112 -8.81 4.86 -9.43
N VAL A 113 -8.08 4.48 -9.04
CA VAL A 113 -6.81 4.65 -8.94
C VAL A 113 -5.99 5.26 -8.67
N LEU A 114 -5.13 5.46 -8.12
CA LEU A 114 -4.15 5.51 -7.87
C LEU A 114 -3.19 6.15 -7.51
N VAL A 115 -2.44 6.30 -6.99
CA VAL A 115 -1.49 7.01 -6.83
C VAL A 115 -0.51 6.73 -6.02
N VAL A 116 0.42 7.13 -5.71
CA VAL A 116 1.50 6.95 -5.41
C VAL A 116 2.19 7.39 -4.35
N GLY A 117 3.23 7.01 -4.01
CA GLY A 117 4.00 7.33 -2.87
C GLY A 117 4.20 8.75 -2.66
N SER A 118 4.07 9.17 -1.43
CA SER A 118 4.05 10.54 -1.10
C SER A 118 5.35 11.26 -1.33
N ARG A 119 6.46 10.62 -1.01
CA ARG A 119 7.70 11.30 -1.10
C ARG A 119 8.00 11.76 -2.50
N ASN A 120 7.67 10.95 -3.46
CA ASN A 120 7.94 11.30 -4.83
C ASN A 120 7.03 12.38 -5.34
N LEU A 121 5.85 12.46 -4.84
CA LEU A 121 4.97 13.46 -5.24
C LEU A 121 5.51 14.80 -4.99
N LYS A 122 6.14 14.99 -3.85
CA LYS A 122 6.64 16.25 -3.60
C LYS A 122 7.83 16.52 -4.34
N ALA A 123 8.62 15.63 -4.61
CA ALA A 123 9.84 15.88 -5.24
C ALA A 123 9.71 16.24 -6.61
N GLU A 124 9.26 15.98 -7.14
CA GLU A 124 9.41 16.29 -8.31
C GLU A 124 8.58 16.07 -9.09
N GLY A 125 8.26 16.02 -9.00
CA GLY A 125 7.47 15.84 -9.66
C GLY A 125 7.46 14.71 -10.40
N MET A 126 7.66 14.18 -10.47
CA MET A 126 7.71 13.31 -10.86
C MET A 126 7.81 12.70 -11.71
N PRO A 127 8.04 12.29 -11.95
CA PRO A 127 8.15 11.68 -12.72
C PRO A 127 7.81 10.81 -13.21
N GLU A 128 7.82 10.81 -13.22
CA GLU A 128 7.61 10.12 -13.44
C GLU A 128 7.23 9.39 -13.99
N LYS A 129 7.37 9.34 -14.30
CA LYS A 129 7.14 8.61 -14.59
C LYS A 129 6.96 7.79 -14.70
N ASN A 130 7.20 7.80 -14.68
CA ASN A 130 7.07 6.88 -14.64
C ASN A 130 6.75 6.39 -14.48
#